data_79223f92f030f5d6383b0b238e76cbad
#
_entry.id   79223f92f030f5d6383b0b238e76cbad
#
_cell.length_a   1.000
_cell.length_b   1.000
_cell.length_c   1.000
_cell.angle_alpha   90.00
_cell.angle_beta   90.00
_cell.angle_gamma   90.00
#
_symmetry.space_group_name_H-M   'P 1'
#
loop_
_entity.id
_entity.type
_entity.pdbx_description
1 polymer ?
#
loop_
_entity_poly.entity_id
_entity_poly.type
_entity_poly.pdbx_seq_one_letter_code
_entity_poly.pdbx_strand_id
1 'polypeptide(L)'
;MVEIDDETLMARIAAGSEHAFEQFLARHVDAIHGYTLRLTGSRDDADELTQETFLRVWQRAGSYQPGRARVTTWLHTIAHHLCVDHWRKPALEADNDTDLLPDAAPGPAGELERARLVARLDRALAGLPLDQKAALLLVEVRGFSLRDVAAVLGSTVEAAESRLARARRALRTILEAP
;
A
#
# COMPACT_ATOMS: atom_id res chain seq x y z
N MET A 1 -17.36 -14.71 -19.74
CA MET A 1 -17.76 -13.42 -19.11
C MET A 1 -16.60 -12.48 -19.34
N VAL A 2 -16.79 -11.40 -20.10
CA VAL A 2 -15.71 -10.44 -20.41
C VAL A 2 -15.39 -9.69 -19.11
N GLU A 3 -14.19 -9.82 -18.62
CA GLU A 3 -13.72 -9.07 -17.44
C GLU A 3 -13.62 -7.57 -17.83
N ILE A 4 -14.39 -6.73 -17.14
CA ILE A 4 -14.39 -5.28 -17.36
C ILE A 4 -13.07 -4.72 -16.83
N ASP A 5 -12.34 -3.96 -17.65
CA ASP A 5 -11.09 -3.32 -17.22
C ASP A 5 -11.32 -2.16 -16.21
N ASP A 6 -10.28 -1.79 -15.51
CA ASP A 6 -10.36 -0.78 -14.46
C ASP A 6 -10.69 0.62 -14.98
N GLU A 7 -10.29 0.98 -16.19
CA GLU A 7 -10.62 2.29 -16.79
C GLU A 7 -12.11 2.39 -17.08
N THR A 8 -12.69 1.30 -17.58
CA THR A 8 -14.16 1.20 -17.80
C THR A 8 -14.92 1.26 -16.47
N LEU A 9 -14.42 0.57 -15.41
CA LEU A 9 -15.01 0.67 -14.08
C LEU A 9 -14.95 2.11 -13.56
N MET A 10 -13.81 2.78 -13.68
CA MET A 10 -13.66 4.18 -13.25
C MET A 10 -14.63 5.13 -13.98
N ALA A 11 -14.81 4.96 -15.29
CA ALA A 11 -15.77 5.77 -16.05
C ALA A 11 -17.21 5.55 -15.56
N ARG A 12 -17.60 4.32 -15.23
CA ARG A 12 -18.93 4.00 -14.69
C ARG A 12 -19.10 4.52 -13.26
N ILE A 13 -18.06 4.43 -12.42
CA ILE A 13 -18.07 5.01 -11.06
C ILE A 13 -18.26 6.53 -11.15
N ALA A 14 -17.56 7.20 -12.06
CA ALA A 14 -17.72 8.63 -12.31
C ALA A 14 -19.14 9.00 -12.74
N ALA A 15 -19.86 8.07 -13.40
CA ALA A 15 -21.27 8.20 -13.74
C ALA A 15 -22.24 7.79 -12.62
N GLY A 16 -21.75 7.46 -11.42
CA GLY A 16 -22.55 7.10 -10.24
C GLY A 16 -22.97 5.63 -10.15
N SER A 17 -22.29 4.70 -10.85
CA SER A 17 -22.62 3.28 -10.78
C SER A 17 -22.06 2.63 -9.52
N GLU A 18 -22.95 2.32 -8.56
CA GLU A 18 -22.60 1.58 -7.33
C GLU A 18 -22.08 0.19 -7.65
N HIS A 19 -22.70 -0.51 -8.62
CA HIS A 19 -22.27 -1.84 -9.02
C HIS A 19 -20.83 -1.86 -9.60
N ALA A 20 -20.45 -0.84 -10.38
CA ALA A 20 -19.07 -0.71 -10.85
C ALA A 20 -18.10 -0.44 -9.68
N PHE A 21 -18.53 0.32 -8.69
CA PHE A 21 -17.74 0.57 -7.49
C PHE A 21 -17.55 -0.69 -6.64
N GLU A 22 -18.60 -1.50 -6.46
CA GLU A 22 -18.49 -2.79 -5.76
C GLU A 22 -17.47 -3.73 -6.44
N GLN A 23 -17.52 -3.82 -7.79
CA GLN A 23 -16.56 -4.63 -8.53
C GLN A 23 -15.13 -4.09 -8.39
N PHE A 24 -14.95 -2.79 -8.45
CA PHE A 24 -13.67 -2.14 -8.28
C PHE A 24 -13.11 -2.34 -6.87
N LEU A 25 -13.96 -2.17 -5.85
CA LEU A 25 -13.62 -2.41 -4.45
C LEU A 25 -13.16 -3.86 -4.24
N ALA A 26 -13.97 -4.83 -4.67
CA ALA A 26 -13.64 -6.25 -4.51
C ALA A 26 -12.31 -6.65 -5.18
N ARG A 27 -11.94 -5.97 -6.27
CA ARG A 27 -10.68 -6.24 -7.00
C ARG A 27 -9.45 -5.66 -6.28
N HIS A 28 -9.61 -4.53 -5.59
CA HIS A 28 -8.47 -3.74 -5.13
C HIS A 28 -8.33 -3.62 -3.61
N VAL A 29 -9.36 -3.98 -2.82
CA VAL A 29 -9.38 -3.74 -1.38
C VAL A 29 -8.23 -4.44 -0.66
N ASP A 30 -7.97 -5.71 -0.93
CA ASP A 30 -6.88 -6.47 -0.29
C ASP A 30 -5.50 -5.88 -0.62
N ALA A 31 -5.37 -5.37 -1.85
CA ALA A 31 -4.15 -4.75 -2.31
C ALA A 31 -3.84 -3.45 -1.58
N ILE A 32 -4.85 -2.61 -1.38
CA ILE A 32 -4.72 -1.33 -0.67
C ILE A 32 -4.57 -1.58 0.82
N HIS A 33 -5.39 -2.45 1.41
CA HIS A 33 -5.27 -2.80 2.83
C HIS A 33 -3.88 -3.36 3.16
N GLY A 34 -3.37 -4.31 2.36
CA GLY A 34 -2.01 -4.82 2.56
C GLY A 34 -0.91 -3.77 2.40
N TYR A 35 -1.13 -2.76 1.57
CA TYR A 35 -0.21 -1.63 1.42
C TYR A 35 -0.26 -0.69 2.63
N THR A 36 -1.46 -0.25 3.04
CA THR A 36 -1.66 0.64 4.20
C THR A 36 -1.20 -0.02 5.49
N LEU A 37 -1.51 -1.31 5.70
CA LEU A 37 -1.09 -2.07 6.88
C LEU A 37 0.44 -2.11 7.01
N ARG A 38 1.16 -2.39 5.93
CA ARG A 38 2.63 -2.40 5.98
C ARG A 38 3.23 -1.02 6.15
N LEU A 39 2.57 0.04 5.70
CA LEU A 39 3.03 1.41 5.91
C LEU A 39 2.78 1.87 7.35
N THR A 40 1.59 1.65 7.90
CA THR A 40 1.20 2.12 9.23
C THR A 40 1.74 1.22 10.34
N GLY A 41 1.74 -0.09 10.13
CA GLY A 41 2.04 -1.08 11.17
C GLY A 41 0.87 -1.32 12.15
N SER A 42 -0.29 -0.70 11.91
CA SER A 42 -1.50 -0.79 12.74
C SER A 42 -2.66 -1.28 11.88
N ARG A 43 -3.40 -2.28 12.36
CA ARG A 43 -4.57 -2.82 11.65
C ARG A 43 -5.71 -1.80 11.63
N ASP A 44 -5.97 -1.15 12.75
CA ASP A 44 -7.04 -0.16 12.87
C ASP A 44 -6.81 1.03 11.93
N ASP A 45 -5.57 1.56 11.90
CA ASP A 45 -5.19 2.62 10.96
C ASP A 45 -5.29 2.15 9.50
N ALA A 46 -4.89 0.92 9.22
CA ALA A 46 -4.98 0.37 7.87
C ALA A 46 -6.42 0.23 7.40
N ASP A 47 -7.32 -0.22 8.28
CA ASP A 47 -8.75 -0.32 7.99
C ASP A 47 -9.34 1.06 7.71
N GLU A 48 -9.08 2.06 8.58
CA GLU A 48 -9.54 3.43 8.39
C GLU A 48 -9.01 4.05 7.08
N LEU A 49 -7.70 3.95 6.83
CA LEU A 49 -7.09 4.53 5.64
C LEU A 49 -7.51 3.82 4.35
N THR A 50 -7.80 2.53 4.42
CA THR A 50 -8.38 1.77 3.29
C THR A 50 -9.78 2.27 2.98
N GLN A 51 -10.66 2.39 3.98
CA GLN A 51 -12.00 2.93 3.80
C GLN A 51 -11.97 4.34 3.22
N GLU A 52 -11.14 5.22 3.78
CA GLU A 52 -10.99 6.60 3.29
C GLU A 52 -10.45 6.65 1.86
N THR A 53 -9.56 5.71 1.49
CA THR A 53 -9.05 5.59 0.12
C THR A 53 -10.20 5.32 -0.86
N PHE A 54 -11.06 4.35 -0.58
CA PHE A 54 -12.18 4.01 -1.47
C PHE A 54 -13.30 5.04 -1.44
N LEU A 55 -13.52 5.71 -0.32
CA LEU A 55 -14.41 6.87 -0.27
C LEU A 55 -13.92 7.99 -1.21
N ARG A 56 -12.62 8.27 -1.22
CA ARG A 56 -12.04 9.24 -2.16
C ARG A 56 -12.11 8.78 -3.61
N VAL A 57 -11.98 7.49 -3.86
CA VAL A 57 -12.22 6.93 -5.21
C VAL A 57 -13.64 7.25 -5.66
N TRP A 58 -14.64 6.94 -4.84
CA TRP A 58 -16.04 7.23 -5.15
C TRP A 58 -16.27 8.71 -5.45
N GLN A 59 -15.76 9.59 -4.60
CA GLN A 59 -15.93 11.03 -4.71
C GLN A 59 -15.19 11.67 -5.88
N ARG A 60 -14.05 11.07 -6.29
CA ARG A 60 -13.11 11.69 -7.24
C ARG A 60 -12.90 10.88 -8.52
N ALA A 61 -13.71 9.85 -8.78
CA ALA A 61 -13.57 9.03 -9.98
C ALA A 61 -13.57 9.87 -11.26
N GLY A 62 -14.40 10.93 -11.32
CA GLY A 62 -14.44 11.86 -12.46
C GLY A 62 -13.17 12.69 -12.67
N SER A 63 -12.25 12.72 -11.69
CA SER A 63 -10.95 13.40 -11.83
C SER A 63 -9.85 12.50 -12.40
N TYR A 64 -10.10 11.19 -12.50
CA TYR A 64 -9.17 10.27 -13.13
C TYR A 64 -9.07 10.56 -14.62
N GLN A 65 -7.85 10.63 -15.14
CA GLN A 65 -7.58 10.90 -16.55
C GLN A 65 -6.93 9.66 -17.20
N PRO A 66 -7.68 8.93 -18.05
CA PRO A 66 -7.12 7.81 -18.81
C PRO A 66 -5.87 8.21 -19.59
N GLY A 67 -4.87 7.33 -19.64
CA GLY A 67 -3.62 7.56 -20.36
C GLY A 67 -2.57 8.42 -19.63
N ARG A 68 -2.91 9.13 -18.55
CA ARG A 68 -1.94 9.89 -17.74
C ARG A 68 -1.20 8.99 -16.74
N ALA A 69 -1.94 8.10 -16.09
CA ALA A 69 -1.40 7.09 -15.20
C ALA A 69 -2.34 5.88 -15.19
N ARG A 70 -1.83 4.70 -14.85
CA ARG A 70 -2.68 3.52 -14.64
C ARG A 70 -3.62 3.77 -13.46
N VAL A 71 -4.82 3.17 -13.49
CA VAL A 71 -5.80 3.25 -12.39
C VAL A 71 -5.17 2.81 -11.07
N THR A 72 -4.38 1.73 -11.09
CA THR A 72 -3.68 1.23 -9.90
C THR A 72 -2.65 2.23 -9.35
N THR A 73 -1.94 2.97 -10.20
CA THR A 73 -1.01 4.03 -9.79
C THR A 73 -1.76 5.20 -9.14
N TRP A 74 -2.87 5.64 -9.75
CA TRP A 74 -3.72 6.69 -9.20
C TRP A 74 -4.33 6.29 -7.84
N LEU A 75 -4.81 5.05 -7.72
CA LEU A 75 -5.35 4.49 -6.49
C LEU A 75 -4.30 4.47 -5.37
N HIS A 76 -3.09 3.97 -5.64
CA HIS A 76 -2.01 3.95 -4.65
C HIS A 76 -1.51 5.37 -4.31
N THR A 77 -1.63 6.35 -5.22
CA THR A 77 -1.33 7.75 -4.90
C THR A 77 -2.27 8.28 -3.82
N ILE A 78 -3.57 7.96 -3.91
CA ILE A 78 -4.54 8.36 -2.88
C ILE A 78 -4.19 7.69 -1.55
N ALA A 79 -3.99 6.37 -1.53
CA ALA A 79 -3.64 5.63 -0.32
C ALA A 79 -2.34 6.13 0.31
N HIS A 80 -1.30 6.37 -0.50
CA HIS A 80 -0.01 6.87 -0.02
C HIS A 80 -0.13 8.25 0.64
N HIS A 81 -0.83 9.19 0.02
CA HIS A 81 -1.03 10.51 0.60
C HIS A 81 -1.79 10.45 1.93
N LEU A 82 -2.79 9.57 2.04
CA LEU A 82 -3.50 9.35 3.30
C LEU A 82 -2.55 8.82 4.39
N CYS A 83 -1.70 7.85 4.07
CA CYS A 83 -0.69 7.36 5.01
C CYS A 83 0.29 8.47 5.44
N VAL A 84 0.77 9.29 4.51
CA VAL A 84 1.66 10.42 4.81
C VAL A 84 0.98 11.44 5.72
N ASP A 85 -0.27 11.78 5.42
CA ASP A 85 -1.05 12.74 6.22
C ASP A 85 -1.33 12.18 7.62
N HIS A 86 -1.59 10.88 7.75
CA HIS A 86 -1.75 10.19 9.02
C HIS A 86 -0.48 10.31 9.89
N TRP A 87 0.69 10.04 9.32
CA TRP A 87 1.97 10.15 10.03
C TRP A 87 2.38 11.60 10.37
N ARG A 88 1.86 12.59 9.65
CA ARG A 88 2.12 14.02 9.93
C ARG A 88 1.24 14.58 11.04
N LYS A 89 0.11 13.95 11.35
CA LYS A 89 -0.68 14.35 12.50
C LYS A 89 0.15 14.13 13.76
N PRO A 90 0.31 15.12 14.66
CA PRO A 90 0.92 14.87 15.96
C PRO A 90 0.16 13.72 16.61
N ALA A 91 0.88 12.77 17.16
CA ALA A 91 0.29 11.68 17.93
C ALA A 91 -0.40 12.28 19.16
N LEU A 92 -1.64 12.70 19.00
CA LEU A 92 -2.56 12.93 20.11
C LEU A 92 -2.98 11.53 20.57
N GLU A 93 -2.22 11.00 21.54
CA GLU A 93 -2.52 9.75 22.27
C GLU A 93 -2.69 8.53 21.36
N ALA A 94 -1.62 8.13 20.68
CA ALA A 94 -1.53 6.79 20.14
C ALA A 94 -0.94 5.89 21.23
N ASP A 95 -1.80 5.09 21.84
CA ASP A 95 -1.39 3.84 22.48
C ASP A 95 -0.79 2.98 21.35
N ASN A 96 0.55 3.01 21.26
CA ASN A 96 1.29 2.25 20.26
C ASN A 96 1.33 0.78 20.66
N ASP A 97 0.18 0.13 20.69
CA ASP A 97 0.11 -1.31 20.61
C ASP A 97 0.41 -1.71 19.15
N THR A 98 1.72 -1.91 18.91
CA THR A 98 2.20 -2.47 17.65
C THR A 98 1.85 -3.95 17.63
N ASP A 99 0.58 -4.25 17.50
CA ASP A 99 0.07 -5.60 17.29
C ASP A 99 0.33 -6.05 15.84
N LEU A 100 1.62 -6.16 15.51
CA LEU A 100 2.08 -6.92 14.37
C LEU A 100 2.01 -8.42 14.72
N LEU A 101 0.82 -8.91 14.98
CA LEU A 101 0.61 -10.35 15.11
C LEU A 101 0.33 -10.93 13.73
N PRO A 102 1.13 -11.92 13.30
CA PRO A 102 0.73 -12.72 12.17
C PRO A 102 -0.53 -13.51 12.57
N ASP A 103 -1.60 -13.31 11.85
CA ASP A 103 -2.75 -14.21 11.86
C ASP A 103 -2.29 -15.53 11.19
N ALA A 104 -1.61 -16.36 11.95
CA ALA A 104 -1.28 -17.72 11.55
C ALA A 104 -1.56 -18.62 12.74
N ALA A 105 -2.71 -19.31 12.69
CA ALA A 105 -2.92 -20.50 13.48
C ALA A 105 -1.72 -21.45 13.30
N PRO A 106 -1.21 -22.12 14.36
CA PRO A 106 -0.05 -23.00 14.26
C PRO A 106 -0.38 -24.22 13.39
N GLY A 107 0.09 -24.18 12.15
CA GLY A 107 0.12 -25.31 11.24
C GLY A 107 1.47 -26.05 11.27
N PRO A 108 1.69 -27.08 10.41
CA PRO A 108 2.87 -27.93 10.43
C PRO A 108 4.19 -27.15 10.35
N ALA A 109 5.30 -27.75 10.77
CA ALA A 109 6.61 -27.13 11.04
C ALA A 109 7.10 -26.08 10.00
N GLY A 110 6.73 -26.23 8.72
CA GLY A 110 7.05 -25.25 7.66
C GLY A 110 6.28 -23.93 7.76
N GLU A 111 5.10 -23.91 8.37
CA GLU A 111 4.31 -22.67 8.56
C GLU A 111 4.87 -21.83 9.70
N LEU A 112 5.41 -22.45 10.74
CA LEU A 112 6.07 -21.74 11.84
C LEU A 112 7.34 -21.02 11.35
N GLU A 113 8.12 -21.65 10.49
CA GLU A 113 9.32 -21.03 9.91
C GLU A 113 8.95 -19.87 8.98
N ARG A 114 7.90 -20.05 8.18
CA ARG A 114 7.35 -18.99 7.34
C ARG A 114 6.82 -17.81 8.16
N ALA A 115 6.09 -18.07 9.24
CA ALA A 115 5.58 -17.04 10.14
C ALA A 115 6.73 -16.24 10.81
N ARG A 116 7.80 -16.93 11.24
CA ARG A 116 9.01 -16.28 11.78
C ARG A 116 9.69 -15.39 10.75
N LEU A 117 9.79 -15.84 9.49
CA LEU A 117 10.38 -15.08 8.40
C LEU A 117 9.54 -13.82 8.10
N VAL A 118 8.20 -13.95 8.04
CA VAL A 118 7.28 -12.83 7.86
C VAL A 118 7.43 -11.83 8.98
N ALA A 119 7.40 -12.27 10.25
CA ALA A 119 7.57 -11.40 11.39
C ALA A 119 8.95 -10.70 11.43
N ARG A 120 9.99 -11.37 10.95
CA ARG A 120 11.33 -10.76 10.80
C ARG A 120 11.33 -9.69 9.70
N LEU A 121 10.66 -9.95 8.58
CA LEU A 121 10.52 -9.00 7.50
C LEU A 121 9.72 -7.77 7.92
N ASP A 122 8.59 -7.96 8.62
CA ASP A 122 7.74 -6.86 9.09
C ASP A 122 8.49 -5.96 10.09
N ARG A 123 9.27 -6.56 10.99
CA ARG A 123 10.16 -5.79 11.90
C ARG A 123 11.23 -5.02 11.13
N ALA A 124 11.81 -5.61 10.10
CA ALA A 124 12.80 -4.95 9.25
C ALA A 124 12.17 -3.78 8.47
N LEU A 125 10.95 -3.95 7.98
CA LEU A 125 10.19 -2.90 7.31
C LEU A 125 9.80 -1.76 8.27
N ALA A 126 9.45 -2.08 9.52
CA ALA A 126 9.09 -1.07 10.52
C ALA A 126 10.21 -0.04 10.77
N GLY A 127 11.48 -0.45 10.67
CA GLY A 127 12.65 0.42 10.83
C GLY A 127 12.95 1.32 9.62
N LEU A 128 12.24 1.19 8.50
CA LEU A 128 12.50 2.01 7.31
C LEU A 128 11.73 3.34 7.36
N PRO A 129 12.33 4.46 6.88
CA PRO A 129 11.58 5.67 6.61
C PRO A 129 10.40 5.41 5.66
N LEU A 130 9.27 6.10 5.87
CA LEU A 130 8.00 5.86 5.16
C LEU A 130 8.16 5.80 3.64
N ASP A 131 8.84 6.80 3.03
CA ASP A 131 9.04 6.84 1.57
C ASP A 131 9.92 5.69 1.05
N GLN A 132 10.88 5.21 1.85
CA GLN A 132 11.73 4.07 1.47
C GLN A 132 10.93 2.77 1.56
N LYS A 133 10.12 2.60 2.60
CA LYS A 133 9.19 1.49 2.76
C LYS A 133 8.17 1.47 1.61
N ALA A 134 7.56 2.62 1.30
CA ALA A 134 6.61 2.75 0.20
C ALA A 134 7.23 2.38 -1.15
N ALA A 135 8.41 2.90 -1.49
CA ALA A 135 9.11 2.58 -2.74
C ALA A 135 9.37 1.08 -2.86
N LEU A 136 9.81 0.44 -1.77
CA LEU A 136 10.08 -0.99 -1.75
C LEU A 136 8.81 -1.82 -1.96
N LEU A 137 7.73 -1.50 -1.23
CA LEU A 137 6.45 -2.22 -1.33
C LEU A 137 5.84 -2.09 -2.73
N LEU A 138 5.89 -0.91 -3.32
CA LEU A 138 5.36 -0.67 -4.66
C LEU A 138 6.11 -1.47 -5.72
N VAL A 139 7.43 -1.55 -5.65
CA VAL A 139 8.22 -2.31 -6.62
C VAL A 139 8.13 -3.81 -6.36
N GLU A 140 8.48 -4.28 -5.15
CA GLU A 140 8.70 -5.71 -4.88
C GLU A 140 7.38 -6.47 -4.69
N VAL A 141 6.36 -5.84 -4.12
CA VAL A 141 5.09 -6.50 -3.82
C VAL A 141 4.05 -6.21 -4.90
N ARG A 142 4.04 -4.98 -5.44
CA ARG A 142 3.02 -4.54 -6.40
C ARG A 142 3.49 -4.54 -7.85
N GLY A 143 4.79 -4.73 -8.11
CA GLY A 143 5.35 -4.78 -9.46
C GLY A 143 5.30 -3.46 -10.22
N PHE A 144 5.30 -2.33 -9.50
CA PHE A 144 5.26 -1.00 -10.12
C PHE A 144 6.61 -0.67 -10.76
N SER A 145 6.56 0.03 -11.91
CA SER A 145 7.76 0.63 -12.48
C SER A 145 8.26 1.80 -11.61
N LEU A 146 9.55 2.14 -11.71
CA LEU A 146 10.09 3.33 -11.01
C LEU A 146 9.36 4.62 -11.39
N ARG A 147 8.84 4.70 -12.61
CA ARG A 147 8.02 5.82 -13.06
C ARG A 147 6.70 5.90 -12.30
N ASP A 148 6.03 4.75 -12.10
CA ASP A 148 4.80 4.69 -11.29
C ASP A 148 5.07 5.02 -9.83
N VAL A 149 6.17 4.49 -9.27
CA VAL A 149 6.61 4.80 -7.89
C VAL A 149 6.86 6.30 -7.73
N ALA A 150 7.57 6.91 -8.67
CA ALA A 150 7.81 8.36 -8.66
C ALA A 150 6.50 9.15 -8.67
N ALA A 151 5.51 8.71 -9.48
CA ALA A 151 4.19 9.32 -9.52
C ALA A 151 3.46 9.18 -8.19
N VAL A 152 3.45 7.99 -7.57
CA VAL A 152 2.82 7.74 -6.25
C VAL A 152 3.46 8.59 -5.16
N LEU A 153 4.80 8.67 -5.14
CA LEU A 153 5.55 9.41 -4.11
C LEU A 153 5.62 10.93 -4.36
N GLY A 154 5.07 11.43 -5.47
CA GLY A 154 5.19 12.84 -5.86
C GLY A 154 6.65 13.28 -6.01
N SER A 155 7.51 12.44 -6.59
CA SER A 155 8.97 12.64 -6.69
C SER A 155 9.48 12.41 -8.11
N THR A 156 10.79 12.59 -8.31
CA THR A 156 11.44 12.21 -9.58
C THR A 156 11.76 10.72 -9.61
N VAL A 157 12.00 10.17 -10.80
CA VAL A 157 12.37 8.75 -10.98
C VAL A 157 13.69 8.45 -10.28
N GLU A 158 14.67 9.34 -10.36
CA GLU A 158 15.97 9.23 -9.71
C GLU A 158 15.84 9.22 -8.18
N ALA A 159 14.92 10.03 -7.64
CA ALA A 159 14.62 10.04 -6.21
C ALA A 159 13.94 8.74 -5.76
N ALA A 160 13.01 8.20 -6.55
CA ALA A 160 12.37 6.91 -6.30
C ALA A 160 13.39 5.76 -6.33
N GLU A 161 14.28 5.75 -7.32
CA GLU A 161 15.37 4.77 -7.43
C GLU A 161 16.31 4.83 -6.21
N SER A 162 16.71 6.05 -5.82
CA SER A 162 17.56 6.26 -4.63
C SER A 162 16.89 5.76 -3.35
N ARG A 163 15.56 6.00 -3.16
CA ARG A 163 14.80 5.49 -2.02
C ARG A 163 14.76 3.97 -2.01
N LEU A 164 14.49 3.35 -3.16
CA LEU A 164 14.46 1.89 -3.32
C LEU A 164 15.82 1.27 -3.00
N ALA A 165 16.91 1.84 -3.51
CA ALA A 165 18.27 1.35 -3.27
C ALA A 165 18.63 1.41 -1.77
N ARG A 166 18.25 2.48 -1.07
CA ARG A 166 18.46 2.62 0.38
C ARG A 166 17.63 1.60 1.16
N ALA A 167 16.35 1.41 0.78
CA ALA A 167 15.48 0.43 1.41
C ALA A 167 16.03 -1.00 1.29
N ARG A 168 16.45 -1.39 0.08
CA ARG A 168 17.06 -2.71 -0.18
C ARG A 168 18.34 -2.92 0.64
N ARG A 169 19.18 -1.89 0.75
CA ARG A 169 20.41 -1.97 1.55
C ARG A 169 20.12 -2.14 3.03
N ALA A 170 19.20 -1.34 3.58
CA ALA A 170 18.80 -1.43 4.97
C ALA A 170 18.19 -2.78 5.31
N LEU A 171 17.29 -3.32 4.46
CA LEU A 171 16.73 -4.65 4.64
C LEU A 171 17.80 -5.73 4.64
N ARG A 172 18.75 -5.68 3.72
CA ARG A 172 19.84 -6.65 3.66
C ARG A 172 20.62 -6.65 4.98
N THR A 173 21.01 -5.48 5.47
CA THR A 173 21.73 -5.34 6.75
C THR A 173 20.95 -5.94 7.91
N ILE A 174 19.63 -5.72 7.99
CA ILE A 174 18.78 -6.24 9.07
C ILE A 174 18.57 -7.75 8.96
N LEU A 175 18.43 -8.27 7.73
CA LEU A 175 18.20 -9.70 7.50
C LEU A 175 19.47 -10.54 7.59
N GLU A 176 20.64 -9.96 7.34
CA GLU A 176 21.95 -10.61 7.47
C GLU A 176 22.52 -10.52 8.90
N ALA A 177 21.96 -9.66 9.75
CA ALA A 177 22.35 -9.60 11.18
C ALA A 177 22.00 -10.93 11.87
N PRO A 178 22.96 -11.54 12.64
CA PRO A 178 22.79 -12.83 13.31
C PRO A 178 21.70 -12.79 14.39
#